data_c9534185afc8ae905501da1c39c99eeb
#
_entry.id   c9534185afc8ae905501da1c39c99eeb
#
_cell.length_a   1.000
_cell.length_b   1.000
_cell.length_c   1.000
_cell.angle_alpha   90.00
_cell.angle_beta   90.00
_cell.angle_gamma   90.00
#
_symmetry.space_group_name_H-M   'P 1'
#
loop_
_entity.id
_entity.type
_entity.pdbx_description
1 polymer ?
#
loop_
_entity_poly.entity_id
_entity_poly.type
_entity_poly.pdbx_seq_one_letter_code
_entity_poly.pdbx_strand_id
1 'polypeptide(L)'
;MAESFKIGTKADLPGEGEAKEFQAGERMICVANVEGKLCALDNVCLHRGGPLGQGVIMDGTVICPWHGWQYNPQTGEPAQNPSVKVAVYPIKVEGDDVFIEI
;
A
#
# COMPACT_ATOMS: atom_id res chain seq x y z
N MET A 1 8.86 -18.34 4.45
CA MET A 1 8.82 -18.35 2.99
C MET A 1 7.72 -17.45 2.50
N ALA A 2 7.99 -16.71 1.45
CA ALA A 2 7.00 -15.82 0.87
C ALA A 2 5.97 -16.62 0.08
N GLU A 3 4.71 -16.24 0.21
CA GLU A 3 3.63 -16.78 -0.60
C GLU A 3 3.14 -15.69 -1.54
N SER A 4 2.83 -16.07 -2.78
CA SER A 4 2.27 -15.15 -3.76
C SER A 4 0.76 -15.22 -3.73
N PHE A 5 0.11 -14.05 -3.62
CA PHE A 5 -1.35 -13.95 -3.66
C PHE A 5 -1.75 -13.07 -4.82
N LYS A 6 -2.65 -13.58 -5.66
CA LYS A 6 -3.23 -12.77 -6.71
C LYS A 6 -4.23 -11.82 -6.08
N ILE A 7 -4.04 -10.52 -6.26
CA ILE A 7 -4.92 -9.50 -5.68
C ILE A 7 -5.90 -8.90 -6.68
N GLY A 8 -5.67 -9.11 -7.96
CA GLY A 8 -6.54 -8.57 -9.00
C GLY A 8 -5.84 -8.55 -10.34
N THR A 9 -6.31 -7.69 -11.23
CA THR A 9 -5.74 -7.51 -12.55
C THR A 9 -5.23 -6.09 -12.71
N LYS A 10 -4.52 -5.83 -13.80
CA LYS A 10 -4.02 -4.47 -14.10
C LYS A 10 -5.13 -3.43 -14.11
N ALA A 11 -6.33 -3.82 -14.56
CA ALA A 11 -7.46 -2.91 -14.61
C ALA A 11 -7.94 -2.48 -13.21
N ASP A 12 -7.61 -3.26 -12.18
CA ASP A 12 -8.00 -2.97 -10.81
C ASP A 12 -7.02 -2.05 -10.09
N LEU A 13 -5.83 -1.82 -10.67
CA LEU A 13 -4.80 -1.02 -10.02
C LEU A 13 -5.17 0.45 -9.92
N PRO A 14 -4.69 1.16 -8.88
CA PRO A 14 -4.94 2.59 -8.76
C PRO A 14 -4.22 3.36 -9.86
N GLY A 15 -4.78 4.49 -10.27
CA GLY A 15 -4.11 5.41 -11.18
C GLY A 15 -2.99 6.17 -10.48
N GLU A 16 -2.18 6.90 -11.25
CA GLU A 16 -1.10 7.70 -10.68
C GLU A 16 -1.62 8.67 -9.62
N GLY A 17 -0.94 8.71 -8.49
CA GLY A 17 -1.32 9.56 -7.37
C GLY A 17 -2.47 9.03 -6.55
N GLU A 18 -2.85 7.78 -6.73
CA GLU A 18 -3.96 7.16 -6.01
C GLU A 18 -3.51 5.92 -5.24
N ALA A 19 -4.24 5.61 -4.16
CA ALA A 19 -4.07 4.39 -3.40
C ALA A 19 -5.38 3.61 -3.42
N LYS A 20 -5.29 2.29 -3.26
CA LYS A 20 -6.46 1.41 -3.31
C LYS A 20 -6.25 0.23 -2.40
N GLU A 21 -7.33 -0.26 -1.80
CA GLU A 21 -7.29 -1.42 -0.93
C GLU A 21 -7.45 -2.71 -1.73
N PHE A 22 -6.66 -3.72 -1.36
CA PHE A 22 -6.77 -5.06 -1.93
C PHE A 22 -6.69 -6.08 -0.82
N GLN A 23 -7.30 -7.24 -1.02
CA GLN A 23 -7.20 -8.34 -0.09
C GLN A 23 -6.22 -9.39 -0.61
N ALA A 24 -5.25 -9.74 0.23
CA ALA A 24 -4.27 -10.80 -0.07
C ALA A 24 -4.36 -11.82 1.05
N GLY A 25 -5.06 -12.94 0.77
CA GLY A 25 -5.36 -13.92 1.80
C GLY A 25 -6.25 -13.30 2.88
N GLU A 26 -5.79 -13.29 4.11
CA GLU A 26 -6.53 -12.70 5.24
C GLU A 26 -6.11 -11.27 5.54
N ARG A 27 -5.17 -10.70 4.75
CA ARG A 27 -4.65 -9.37 4.98
C ARG A 27 -5.24 -8.36 4.01
N MET A 28 -5.47 -7.15 4.51
CA MET A 28 -5.79 -6.01 3.65
C MET A 28 -4.49 -5.28 3.34
N ILE A 29 -4.30 -4.98 2.06
CA ILE A 29 -3.09 -4.37 1.54
C ILE A 29 -3.44 -3.03 0.88
N CYS A 30 -2.63 -2.02 1.13
CA CYS A 30 -2.70 -0.75 0.43
C CYS A 30 -1.75 -0.82 -0.77
N VAL A 31 -2.27 -0.64 -1.97
CA VAL A 31 -1.43 -0.49 -3.16
C VAL A 31 -1.46 0.98 -3.56
N ALA A 32 -0.29 1.58 -3.59
CA ALA A 32 -0.14 3.00 -3.93
C ALA A 32 0.58 3.13 -5.26
N ASN A 33 0.08 4.00 -6.12
CA ASN A 33 0.73 4.32 -7.38
C ASN A 33 1.37 5.70 -7.26
N VAL A 34 2.67 5.74 -7.03
CA VAL A 34 3.43 6.97 -6.85
C VAL A 34 4.21 7.24 -8.11
N GLU A 35 3.74 8.18 -8.91
CA GLU A 35 4.38 8.57 -10.17
C GLU A 35 4.61 7.38 -11.12
N GLY A 36 3.64 6.48 -11.18
CA GLY A 36 3.71 5.29 -12.02
C GLY A 36 4.38 4.10 -11.38
N LYS A 37 4.96 4.26 -10.18
CA LYS A 37 5.59 3.17 -9.44
C LYS A 37 4.62 2.59 -8.43
N LEU A 38 4.39 1.29 -8.52
CA LEU A 38 3.50 0.59 -7.60
C LEU A 38 4.23 0.19 -6.33
N CYS A 39 3.61 0.47 -5.20
CA CYS A 39 4.12 0.07 -3.88
C CYS A 39 2.99 -0.60 -3.12
N ALA A 40 3.31 -1.66 -2.38
CA ALA A 40 2.33 -2.37 -1.57
C ALA A 40 2.77 -2.35 -0.11
N LEU A 41 1.86 -1.96 0.76
CA LEU A 41 2.13 -1.90 2.19
C LEU A 41 0.88 -2.31 2.96
N ASP A 42 1.06 -2.59 4.26
CA ASP A 42 -0.04 -2.94 5.13
C ASP A 42 -1.09 -1.82 5.12
N ASN A 43 -2.36 -2.20 5.11
CA ASN A 43 -3.46 -1.23 5.00
C ASN A 43 -3.83 -0.58 6.33
N VAL A 44 -3.16 -0.96 7.42
CA VAL A 44 -3.52 -0.52 8.77
C VAL A 44 -2.56 0.54 9.26
N CYS A 45 -3.08 1.74 9.50
CA CYS A 45 -2.30 2.84 10.06
C CYS A 45 -1.88 2.51 11.49
N LEU A 46 -0.60 2.69 11.81
CA LEU A 46 -0.07 2.40 13.14
C LEU A 46 -0.63 3.32 14.23
N HIS A 47 -1.09 4.51 13.84
CA HIS A 47 -1.63 5.47 14.81
C HIS A 47 -2.95 5.00 15.40
N ARG A 48 -3.95 4.70 14.55
CA ARG A 48 -5.29 4.34 15.01
C ARG A 48 -5.96 3.25 14.18
N GLY A 49 -5.22 2.57 13.33
CA GLY A 49 -5.77 1.50 12.51
C GLY A 49 -6.55 1.96 11.30
N GLY A 50 -6.41 3.22 10.90
CA GLY A 50 -7.11 3.74 9.73
C GLY A 50 -6.70 3.04 8.44
N PRO A 51 -7.62 2.96 7.44
CA PRO A 51 -7.35 2.24 6.20
C PRO A 51 -6.52 3.08 5.23
N LEU A 52 -5.22 2.75 5.12
CA LEU A 52 -4.29 3.51 4.27
C LEU A 52 -4.71 3.52 2.80
N GLY A 53 -5.34 2.45 2.32
CA GLY A 53 -5.79 2.37 0.93
C GLY A 53 -6.95 3.30 0.59
N GLN A 54 -7.60 3.88 1.59
CA GLN A 54 -8.63 4.89 1.39
C GLN A 54 -8.08 6.31 1.52
N GLY A 55 -6.79 6.44 1.78
CA GLY A 55 -6.14 7.72 1.88
C GLY A 55 -5.79 8.30 0.53
N VAL A 56 -5.00 9.36 0.56
CA VAL A 56 -4.54 10.03 -0.66
C VAL A 56 -3.02 9.99 -0.72
N ILE A 57 -2.48 10.21 -1.91
CA ILE A 57 -1.05 10.33 -2.11
C ILE A 57 -0.72 11.80 -2.31
N MET A 58 0.24 12.30 -1.53
CA MET A 58 0.70 13.68 -1.63
C MET A 58 2.19 13.71 -1.33
N ASP A 59 2.95 14.42 -2.18
CA ASP A 59 4.41 14.54 -2.04
C ASP A 59 5.12 13.18 -1.91
N GLY A 60 4.62 12.18 -2.64
CA GLY A 60 5.21 10.84 -2.64
C GLY A 60 4.90 10.00 -1.42
N THR A 61 3.99 10.43 -0.55
CA THR A 61 3.60 9.70 0.65
C THR A 61 2.13 9.31 0.61
N VAL A 62 1.79 8.23 1.35
CA VAL A 62 0.40 7.82 1.55
C VAL A 62 -0.09 8.45 2.85
N ILE A 63 -1.17 9.21 2.78
CA ILE A 63 -1.72 9.91 3.93
C ILE A 63 -2.91 9.15 4.48
N CYS A 64 -2.84 8.78 5.77
CA CYS A 64 -3.93 8.10 6.45
C CYS A 64 -5.15 9.02 6.51
N PRO A 65 -6.36 8.53 6.11
CA PRO A 65 -7.54 9.37 6.06
C PRO A 65 -8.08 9.77 7.43
N TRP A 66 -7.64 9.09 8.52
CA TRP A 66 -8.18 9.37 9.84
C TRP A 66 -7.48 10.52 10.56
N HIS A 67 -6.13 10.52 10.58
CA HIS A 67 -5.39 11.53 11.35
C HIS A 67 -4.23 12.15 10.59
N GLY A 68 -4.11 11.84 9.30
CA GLY A 68 -3.14 12.50 8.44
C GLY A 68 -1.69 12.04 8.60
N TRP A 69 -1.46 10.89 9.23
CA TRP A 69 -0.10 10.34 9.25
C TRP A 69 0.35 10.02 7.83
N GLN A 70 1.59 10.39 7.51
CA GLN A 70 2.15 10.25 6.18
C GLN A 70 3.16 9.12 6.16
N TYR A 71 2.93 8.14 5.29
CA TYR A 71 3.79 6.95 5.18
C TYR A 71 4.59 6.97 3.90
N ASN A 72 5.88 6.62 4.01
CA ASN A 72 6.69 6.37 2.83
C ASN A 72 6.28 5.00 2.27
N PRO A 73 5.69 4.94 1.06
CA PRO A 73 5.17 3.67 0.55
C PRO A 73 6.26 2.67 0.18
N GLN A 74 7.50 3.09 0.08
CA GLN A 74 8.62 2.19 -0.23
C GLN A 74 9.20 1.55 1.02
N THR A 75 9.19 2.25 2.14
CA THR A 75 9.80 1.77 3.39
C THR A 75 8.78 1.42 4.46
N GLY A 76 7.58 1.99 4.39
CA GLY A 76 6.52 1.82 5.39
C GLY A 76 6.68 2.72 6.60
N GLU A 77 7.64 3.63 6.60
CA GLU A 77 7.91 4.50 7.75
C GLU A 77 7.01 5.73 7.75
N PRO A 78 6.33 6.02 8.87
CA PRO A 78 5.56 7.25 8.99
C PRO A 78 6.47 8.43 9.34
N ALA A 79 6.21 9.58 8.75
CA ALA A 79 6.98 10.79 9.03
C ALA A 79 6.86 11.23 10.49
N GLN A 80 5.73 10.95 11.11
CA GLN A 80 5.43 11.35 12.48
C GLN A 80 6.15 10.50 13.53
N ASN A 81 6.56 9.29 13.16
CA ASN A 81 7.28 8.39 14.08
C ASN A 81 8.18 7.44 13.30
N PRO A 82 9.40 7.86 12.93
CA PRO A 82 10.28 7.06 12.08
C PRO A 82 10.88 5.82 12.78
N SER A 83 10.62 5.64 14.06
CA SER A 83 11.12 4.44 14.76
C SER A 83 10.20 3.22 14.60
N VAL A 84 9.04 3.38 13.98
CA VAL A 84 8.13 2.28 13.66
C VAL A 84 7.87 2.27 12.15
N LYS A 85 7.30 1.17 11.66
CA LYS A 85 6.91 1.11 10.25
C LYS A 85 5.83 0.06 10.04
N VAL A 86 5.03 0.24 8.99
CA VAL A 86 4.13 -0.82 8.53
C VAL A 86 4.91 -1.75 7.60
N ALA A 87 4.46 -2.99 7.47
CA ALA A 87 5.09 -3.93 6.56
C ALA A 87 4.91 -3.47 5.12
N VAL A 88 5.94 -3.66 4.30
CA VAL A 88 5.87 -3.44 2.86
C VAL A 88 6.06 -4.78 2.17
N TYR A 89 5.44 -4.95 1.01
CA TYR A 89 5.42 -6.22 0.30
C TYR A 89 5.84 -6.03 -1.15
N PRO A 90 6.58 -6.99 -1.72
CA PRO A 90 6.85 -6.98 -3.15
C PRO A 90 5.55 -7.10 -3.94
N ILE A 91 5.41 -6.28 -4.98
CA ILE A 91 4.29 -6.36 -5.90
C ILE A 91 4.82 -6.76 -7.28
N LYS A 92 4.15 -7.70 -7.92
CA LYS A 92 4.57 -8.24 -9.20
C LYS A 92 3.40 -8.30 -10.16
N VAL A 93 3.64 -7.87 -11.39
CA VAL A 93 2.63 -7.92 -12.45
C VAL A 93 3.10 -8.94 -13.48
N GLU A 94 2.28 -9.96 -13.74
CA GLU A 94 2.54 -10.99 -14.73
C GLU A 94 1.40 -11.04 -15.74
N GLY A 95 1.65 -10.59 -16.96
CA GLY A 95 0.59 -10.42 -17.94
C GLY A 95 -0.41 -9.39 -17.44
N ASP A 96 -1.67 -9.82 -17.25
CA ASP A 96 -2.71 -8.96 -16.67
C ASP A 96 -2.92 -9.19 -15.18
N ASP A 97 -2.23 -10.16 -14.59
CA ASP A 97 -2.43 -10.53 -13.20
C ASP A 97 -1.47 -9.79 -12.28
N VAL A 98 -1.95 -9.41 -11.10
CA VAL A 98 -1.17 -8.70 -10.10
C VAL A 98 -1.05 -9.56 -8.85
N PHE A 99 0.17 -9.75 -8.38
CA PHE A 99 0.49 -10.59 -7.23
C PHE A 99 1.22 -9.80 -6.15
N ILE A 100 0.96 -10.16 -4.90
CA ILE A 100 1.68 -9.66 -3.73
C ILE A 100 2.38 -10.85 -3.06
N GLU A 101 3.62 -10.66 -2.65
CA GLU A 101 4.36 -11.67 -1.90
C GLU A 101 4.35 -11.31 -0.41
N ILE A 102 3.86 -12.23 0.39
CA ILE A 102 3.77 -12.06 1.83
C ILE A 102 4.60 -13.12 2.56
#